data_615d77c9859740032869f56d1369e519
#
_entry.id   615d77c9859740032869f56d1369e519
#
_cell.length_a   1.000
_cell.length_b   1.000
_cell.length_c   1.000
_cell.angle_alpha   90.00
_cell.angle_beta   90.00
_cell.angle_gamma   90.00
#
_symmetry.space_group_name_H-M   'P 1'
#
loop_
_entity.id
_entity.type
_entity.pdbx_description
1 polymer ?
#
loop_
_entity_poly.entity_id
_entity_poly.type
_entity_poly.pdbx_seq_one_letter_code
_entity_poly.pdbx_strand_id
1 'polypeptide(L)'
;MNTRWVAMILGGLFGAVIIAGLYFPILKQRVKQTAKIQPQSEEQARRELTQSLTANPTEARVNAKLFWASNVHDSSLTPVTVELPLSNEPVLRAKQVLNTLLAGPAGPELRTLPPDAVLLAFYLLPDGTGIADFSEAMASSIPSGIESEQRAVDSMTRTLAANVPGITRLKILIHGQEVETLAGHLDLTGSFVVSPRAAQAVIAPQIDPLASSAIPFTPLTPMSASRQTYAATPEPSTNSRKP
;
A
#
# COMPACT_ATOMS: atom_id res chain seq x y z
N MET A 1 -55.51 -38.37 -11.19
CA MET A 1 -54.45 -37.43 -11.57
C MET A 1 -54.60 -37.17 -13.05
N ASN A 2 -55.03 -35.96 -13.45
CA ASN A 2 -55.51 -35.67 -14.81
C ASN A 2 -54.37 -35.67 -15.83
N THR A 3 -54.48 -36.53 -16.83
CA THR A 3 -53.54 -36.71 -17.96
C THR A 3 -53.11 -35.40 -18.61
N ARG A 4 -53.93 -34.35 -18.54
CA ARG A 4 -53.67 -33.02 -19.06
C ARG A 4 -52.53 -32.28 -18.27
N TRP A 5 -52.48 -32.48 -16.95
CA TRP A 5 -51.46 -31.89 -16.09
C TRP A 5 -50.06 -32.51 -16.30
N VAL A 6 -50.04 -33.85 -16.52
CA VAL A 6 -48.79 -34.57 -16.83
C VAL A 6 -48.23 -34.13 -18.18
N ALA A 7 -49.08 -33.92 -19.17
CA ALA A 7 -48.67 -33.42 -20.47
C ALA A 7 -48.09 -32.00 -20.43
N MET A 8 -48.66 -31.10 -19.61
CA MET A 8 -48.11 -29.74 -19.43
C MET A 8 -46.75 -29.75 -18.71
N ILE A 9 -46.55 -30.60 -17.71
CA ILE A 9 -45.28 -30.72 -17.00
C ILE A 9 -44.19 -31.29 -17.91
N LEU A 10 -44.51 -32.31 -18.68
CA LEU A 10 -43.59 -32.90 -19.67
C LEU A 10 -43.22 -31.90 -20.78
N GLY A 11 -44.18 -31.14 -21.28
CA GLY A 11 -43.93 -30.07 -22.26
C GLY A 11 -43.04 -28.94 -21.73
N GLY A 12 -43.25 -28.54 -20.47
CA GLY A 12 -42.42 -27.55 -19.81
C GLY A 12 -40.98 -28.00 -19.57
N LEU A 13 -40.81 -29.28 -19.17
CA LEU A 13 -39.48 -29.89 -18.98
C LEU A 13 -38.73 -30.01 -20.31
N PHE A 14 -39.42 -30.41 -21.38
CA PHE A 14 -38.82 -30.51 -22.70
C PHE A 14 -38.40 -29.15 -23.26
N GLY A 15 -39.21 -28.11 -23.06
CA GLY A 15 -38.88 -26.73 -23.41
C GLY A 15 -37.65 -26.20 -22.65
N ALA A 16 -37.54 -26.50 -21.36
CA ALA A 16 -36.41 -26.09 -20.54
C ALA A 16 -35.09 -26.76 -20.99
N VAL A 17 -35.12 -28.02 -21.37
CA VAL A 17 -33.97 -28.78 -21.90
C VAL A 17 -33.48 -28.18 -23.23
N ILE A 18 -34.42 -27.81 -24.12
CA ILE A 18 -34.07 -27.19 -25.41
C ILE A 18 -33.43 -25.82 -25.19
N ILE A 19 -33.99 -24.99 -24.31
CA ILE A 19 -33.44 -23.68 -23.97
C ILE A 19 -32.05 -23.82 -23.33
N ALA A 20 -31.88 -24.74 -22.39
CA ALA A 20 -30.57 -25.03 -21.78
C ALA A 20 -29.54 -25.51 -22.81
N GLY A 21 -29.97 -26.39 -23.76
CA GLY A 21 -29.12 -26.91 -24.83
C GLY A 21 -28.65 -25.84 -25.83
N LEU A 22 -29.47 -24.82 -26.08
CA LEU A 22 -29.13 -23.70 -26.96
C LEU A 22 -28.28 -22.64 -26.26
N TYR A 23 -28.52 -22.40 -24.98
CA TYR A 23 -27.78 -21.39 -24.20
C TYR A 23 -26.41 -21.89 -23.72
N PHE A 24 -26.27 -23.18 -23.45
CA PHE A 24 -25.04 -23.75 -22.91
C PHE A 24 -23.79 -23.58 -23.80
N PRO A 25 -23.85 -23.76 -25.13
CA PRO A 25 -22.70 -23.53 -26.00
C PRO A 25 -22.31 -22.04 -26.07
N ILE A 26 -23.29 -21.12 -25.98
CA ILE A 26 -23.03 -19.66 -25.99
C ILE A 26 -22.32 -19.22 -24.71
N LEU A 27 -22.73 -19.74 -23.55
CA LEU A 27 -22.02 -19.51 -22.28
C LEU A 27 -20.59 -20.07 -22.31
N LYS A 28 -20.40 -21.31 -22.80
CA LYS A 28 -19.07 -21.92 -22.92
C LYS A 28 -18.15 -21.15 -23.86
N GLN A 29 -18.68 -20.55 -24.93
CA GLN A 29 -17.88 -19.73 -25.83
C GLN A 29 -17.45 -18.39 -25.17
N ARG A 30 -18.33 -17.76 -24.42
CA ARG A 30 -17.99 -16.51 -23.67
C ARG A 30 -16.94 -16.76 -22.61
N VAL A 31 -17.09 -17.82 -21.81
CA VAL A 31 -16.09 -18.21 -20.79
C VAL A 31 -14.74 -18.55 -21.41
N LYS A 32 -14.72 -19.26 -22.55
CA LYS A 32 -13.47 -19.57 -23.26
C LYS A 32 -12.80 -18.36 -23.91
N GLN A 33 -13.58 -17.36 -24.33
CA GLN A 33 -13.03 -16.10 -24.86
C GLN A 33 -12.42 -15.25 -23.76
N THR A 34 -13.09 -15.12 -22.61
CA THR A 34 -12.56 -14.39 -21.46
C THR A 34 -11.26 -15.01 -20.93
N ALA A 35 -11.22 -16.35 -20.83
CA ALA A 35 -10.02 -17.08 -20.37
C ALA A 35 -8.82 -17.00 -21.34
N LYS A 36 -9.03 -16.68 -22.62
CA LYS A 36 -7.96 -16.50 -23.61
C LYS A 36 -7.45 -15.05 -23.69
N ILE A 37 -8.28 -14.08 -23.35
CA ILE A 37 -7.92 -12.65 -23.41
C ILE A 37 -7.00 -12.26 -22.25
N GLN A 38 -7.20 -12.85 -21.07
CA GLN A 38 -6.43 -12.55 -19.87
C GLN A 38 -4.91 -12.76 -20.04
N PRO A 39 -4.40 -13.94 -20.42
CA PRO A 39 -2.95 -14.13 -20.56
C PRO A 39 -2.35 -13.29 -21.67
N GLN A 40 -3.10 -12.95 -22.72
CA GLN A 40 -2.61 -12.12 -23.81
C GLN A 40 -2.46 -10.66 -23.40
N SER A 41 -3.39 -10.13 -22.58
CA SER A 41 -3.29 -8.75 -22.08
C SER A 41 -2.12 -8.58 -21.10
N GLU A 42 -1.84 -9.58 -20.25
CA GLU A 42 -0.70 -9.57 -19.36
C GLU A 42 0.64 -9.65 -20.11
N GLU A 43 0.75 -10.52 -21.10
CA GLU A 43 1.94 -10.58 -21.94
C GLU A 43 2.16 -9.29 -22.75
N GLN A 44 1.09 -8.70 -23.25
CA GLN A 44 1.14 -7.43 -23.98
C GLN A 44 1.58 -6.30 -23.04
N ALA A 45 0.97 -6.20 -21.85
CA ALA A 45 1.37 -5.23 -20.83
C ALA A 45 2.83 -5.42 -20.41
N ARG A 46 3.28 -6.67 -20.18
CA ARG A 46 4.70 -6.96 -19.91
C ARG A 46 5.62 -6.49 -21.04
N ARG A 47 5.25 -6.72 -22.28
CA ARG A 47 6.04 -6.28 -23.45
C ARG A 47 6.08 -4.77 -23.58
N GLU A 48 4.94 -4.09 -23.44
CA GLU A 48 4.88 -2.62 -23.46
C GLU A 48 5.68 -2.02 -22.32
N LEU A 49 5.58 -2.58 -21.12
CA LEU A 49 6.34 -2.10 -19.97
C LEU A 49 7.83 -2.38 -20.12
N THR A 50 8.23 -3.51 -20.68
CA THR A 50 9.63 -3.81 -20.98
C THR A 50 10.17 -2.87 -22.08
N GLN A 51 9.37 -2.54 -23.08
CA GLN A 51 9.75 -1.55 -24.09
C GLN A 51 9.83 -0.13 -23.55
N SER A 52 8.91 0.24 -22.63
CA SER A 52 8.93 1.56 -21.98
C SER A 52 10.04 1.67 -20.92
N LEU A 53 10.45 0.53 -20.33
CA LEU A 53 11.60 0.44 -19.41
C LEU A 53 12.94 0.37 -20.16
N THR A 54 12.94 0.03 -21.46
CA THR A 54 14.11 0.22 -22.32
C THR A 54 14.21 1.73 -22.56
N ALA A 55 14.68 2.41 -21.53
CA ALA A 55 14.85 3.86 -21.48
C ALA A 55 15.45 4.37 -22.78
N ASN A 56 14.87 5.40 -23.33
CA ASN A 56 15.61 6.26 -24.24
C ASN A 56 16.92 6.59 -23.53
N PRO A 57 18.08 6.28 -24.09
CA PRO A 57 19.37 6.56 -23.46
C PRO A 57 19.60 8.06 -23.16
N THR A 58 18.65 8.90 -23.54
CA THR A 58 18.65 10.36 -23.37
C THR A 58 17.90 10.80 -22.10
N GLU A 59 17.17 9.93 -21.40
CA GLU A 59 16.47 10.31 -20.16
C GLU A 59 17.46 10.48 -19.02
N ALA A 60 17.39 11.64 -18.36
CA ALA A 60 18.21 11.93 -17.19
C ALA A 60 17.87 10.97 -16.07
N ARG A 61 18.88 10.32 -15.50
CA ARG A 61 18.69 9.51 -14.29
C ARG A 61 18.37 10.41 -13.11
N VAL A 62 17.34 10.09 -12.39
CA VAL A 62 16.91 10.82 -11.20
C VAL A 62 16.79 9.87 -10.01
N ASN A 63 17.00 10.41 -8.84
CA ASN A 63 16.85 9.67 -7.59
C ASN A 63 15.36 9.47 -7.28
N ALA A 64 14.88 8.26 -7.49
CA ALA A 64 13.53 7.84 -7.12
C ALA A 64 13.52 7.27 -5.69
N LYS A 65 12.48 7.60 -4.91
CA LYS A 65 12.26 7.03 -3.57
C LYS A 65 11.19 5.95 -3.65
N LEU A 66 11.59 4.72 -3.38
CA LEU A 66 10.69 3.56 -3.32
C LEU A 66 10.51 3.14 -1.86
N PHE A 67 9.31 2.74 -1.50
CA PHE A 67 8.98 2.39 -0.13
C PHE A 67 8.73 0.90 -0.02
N TRP A 68 9.64 0.17 0.62
CA TRP A 68 9.53 -1.27 0.89
C TRP A 68 9.38 -1.54 2.39
N ALA A 69 9.09 -2.79 2.76
CA ALA A 69 9.00 -3.19 4.16
C ALA A 69 10.32 -2.95 4.89
N SER A 70 10.22 -2.67 6.19
CA SER A 70 11.39 -2.46 7.05
C SER A 70 11.78 -3.75 7.76
N ASN A 71 13.09 -4.02 7.85
CA ASN A 71 13.61 -5.12 8.67
C ASN A 71 13.55 -4.83 10.18
N VAL A 72 13.35 -3.57 10.55
CA VAL A 72 13.48 -3.13 11.95
C VAL A 72 12.14 -3.11 12.67
N HIS A 73 11.06 -2.84 11.94
CA HIS A 73 9.71 -2.75 12.48
C HIS A 73 8.73 -3.42 11.52
N ASP A 74 7.98 -4.38 12.00
CA ASP A 74 7.14 -5.30 11.23
C ASP A 74 6.05 -4.62 10.36
N SER A 75 5.60 -3.43 10.74
CA SER A 75 4.55 -2.68 10.02
C SER A 75 5.05 -1.41 9.30
N SER A 76 6.33 -1.05 9.40
CA SER A 76 6.85 0.20 8.83
C SER A 76 7.40 0.02 7.41
N LEU A 77 7.33 1.11 6.63
CA LEU A 77 7.94 1.20 5.31
C LEU A 77 9.21 2.04 5.38
N THR A 78 10.28 1.55 4.75
CA THR A 78 11.55 2.26 4.65
C THR A 78 11.74 2.81 3.24
N PRO A 79 12.04 4.11 3.07
CA PRO A 79 12.37 4.68 1.77
C PRO A 79 13.77 4.23 1.35
N VAL A 80 13.86 3.72 0.13
CA VAL A 80 15.13 3.39 -0.53
C VAL A 80 15.27 4.27 -1.77
N THR A 81 16.40 4.93 -1.92
CA THR A 81 16.69 5.75 -3.08
C THR A 81 17.34 4.90 -4.17
N VAL A 82 16.77 4.92 -5.36
CA VAL A 82 17.25 4.20 -6.54
C VAL A 82 17.39 5.18 -7.70
N GLU A 83 18.48 5.11 -8.44
CA GLU A 83 18.65 5.89 -9.67
C GLU A 83 17.87 5.25 -10.82
N LEU A 84 16.87 5.94 -11.32
CA LEU A 84 16.01 5.48 -12.43
C LEU A 84 15.95 6.52 -13.54
N PRO A 85 15.89 6.08 -14.81
CA PRO A 85 15.56 6.94 -15.93
C PRO A 85 14.05 7.22 -15.89
N LEU A 86 13.64 8.29 -15.22
CA LEU A 86 12.23 8.64 -15.08
C LEU A 86 11.83 9.70 -16.10
N SER A 87 10.73 9.44 -16.79
CA SER A 87 10.10 10.37 -17.71
C SER A 87 9.60 11.63 -17.00
N ASN A 88 9.56 12.74 -17.72
CA ASN A 88 8.89 13.96 -17.26
C ASN A 88 7.37 13.88 -17.42
N GLU A 89 6.86 12.95 -18.21
CA GLU A 89 5.43 12.71 -18.40
C GLU A 89 4.87 11.95 -17.19
N PRO A 90 3.84 12.49 -16.47
CA PRO A 90 3.40 11.95 -15.20
C PRO A 90 2.91 10.50 -15.26
N VAL A 91 2.17 10.12 -16.31
CA VAL A 91 1.64 8.75 -16.47
C VAL A 91 2.78 7.76 -16.70
N LEU A 92 3.72 8.08 -17.58
CA LEU A 92 4.87 7.21 -17.85
C LEU A 92 5.77 7.11 -16.62
N ARG A 93 5.98 8.23 -15.92
CA ARG A 93 6.73 8.27 -14.67
C ARG A 93 6.08 7.39 -13.59
N ALA A 94 4.74 7.45 -13.43
CA ALA A 94 4.01 6.60 -12.52
C ALA A 94 4.18 5.11 -12.87
N LYS A 95 4.05 4.74 -14.14
CA LYS A 95 4.31 3.37 -14.62
C LYS A 95 5.73 2.91 -14.29
N GLN A 96 6.74 3.74 -14.53
CA GLN A 96 8.15 3.40 -14.27
C GLN A 96 8.40 3.13 -12.79
N VAL A 97 7.92 4.00 -11.88
CA VAL A 97 8.14 3.81 -10.44
C VAL A 97 7.34 2.64 -9.87
N LEU A 98 6.09 2.42 -10.32
CA LEU A 98 5.28 1.28 -9.89
C LEU A 98 5.85 -0.05 -10.39
N ASN A 99 6.37 -0.10 -11.62
CA ASN A 99 7.03 -1.31 -12.12
C ASN A 99 8.32 -1.62 -11.38
N THR A 100 9.09 -0.59 -11.01
CA THR A 100 10.28 -0.79 -10.19
C THR A 100 9.90 -1.28 -8.79
N LEU A 101 8.79 -0.77 -8.23
CA LEU A 101 8.27 -1.23 -6.95
C LEU A 101 7.83 -2.70 -7.02
N LEU A 102 7.14 -3.11 -8.09
CA LEU A 102 6.73 -4.50 -8.37
C LEU A 102 7.92 -5.43 -8.58
N ALA A 103 8.96 -4.95 -9.26
CA ALA A 103 10.21 -5.71 -9.40
C ALA A 103 10.81 -6.05 -8.03
N GLY A 104 10.57 -5.21 -7.03
CA GLY A 104 10.89 -5.43 -5.63
C GLY A 104 12.36 -5.12 -5.28
N PRO A 105 12.68 -5.18 -3.99
CA PRO A 105 14.03 -5.01 -3.47
C PRO A 105 14.89 -6.26 -3.70
N ALA A 106 16.18 -6.16 -3.44
CA ALA A 106 17.10 -7.30 -3.51
C ALA A 106 16.76 -8.40 -2.49
N GLY A 107 16.21 -8.03 -1.31
CA GLY A 107 15.75 -8.97 -0.28
C GLY A 107 14.27 -9.29 -0.47
N PRO A 108 13.89 -10.54 -0.73
CA PRO A 108 12.48 -10.90 -0.97
C PRO A 108 11.59 -10.67 0.25
N GLU A 109 12.13 -10.69 1.46
CA GLU A 109 11.43 -10.43 2.73
C GLU A 109 10.99 -8.98 2.88
N LEU A 110 11.59 -8.07 2.11
CA LEU A 110 11.23 -6.64 2.12
C LEU A 110 10.15 -6.29 1.10
N ARG A 111 9.70 -7.26 0.32
CA ARG A 111 8.64 -7.03 -0.68
C ARG A 111 7.33 -6.64 -0.01
N THR A 112 6.68 -5.66 -0.60
CA THR A 112 5.34 -5.21 -0.21
C THR A 112 4.28 -5.63 -1.22
N LEU A 113 4.70 -6.00 -2.43
CA LEU A 113 3.83 -6.41 -3.53
C LEU A 113 4.20 -7.82 -4.00
N PRO A 114 3.22 -8.60 -4.48
CA PRO A 114 3.47 -9.94 -5.03
C PRO A 114 4.46 -9.90 -6.20
N PRO A 115 5.40 -10.85 -6.29
CA PRO A 115 6.41 -10.87 -7.35
C PRO A 115 5.85 -11.18 -8.75
N ASP A 116 4.70 -11.82 -8.81
CA ASP A 116 3.96 -12.21 -10.02
C ASP A 116 2.91 -11.17 -10.44
N ALA A 117 2.64 -10.16 -9.61
CA ALA A 117 1.75 -9.07 -9.96
C ALA A 117 2.32 -8.22 -11.10
N VAL A 118 1.45 -7.78 -12.01
CA VAL A 118 1.79 -6.95 -13.17
C VAL A 118 0.90 -5.73 -13.18
N LEU A 119 1.48 -4.56 -13.45
CA LEU A 119 0.72 -3.36 -13.76
C LEU A 119 0.26 -3.44 -15.21
N LEU A 120 -1.03 -3.58 -15.45
CA LEU A 120 -1.64 -3.69 -16.78
C LEU A 120 -1.80 -2.32 -17.43
N ALA A 121 -2.27 -1.34 -16.65
CA ALA A 121 -2.48 0.02 -17.11
C ALA A 121 -2.33 1.04 -15.97
N PHE A 122 -2.04 2.28 -16.32
CA PHE A 122 -2.10 3.41 -15.41
C PHE A 122 -2.68 4.61 -16.13
N TYR A 123 -3.64 5.28 -15.49
CA TYR A 123 -4.30 6.48 -15.99
C TYR A 123 -4.20 7.58 -14.94
N LEU A 124 -4.13 8.83 -15.38
CA LEU A 124 -4.16 10.00 -14.52
C LEU A 124 -5.33 10.89 -14.95
N LEU A 125 -6.28 11.08 -14.05
CA LEU A 125 -7.43 11.94 -14.27
C LEU A 125 -7.07 13.42 -13.99
N PRO A 126 -7.83 14.37 -14.56
CA PRO A 126 -7.57 15.80 -14.36
C PRO A 126 -7.63 16.28 -12.91
N ASP A 127 -8.37 15.57 -12.04
CA ASP A 127 -8.48 15.86 -10.60
C ASP A 127 -7.29 15.36 -9.77
N GLY A 128 -6.29 14.76 -10.42
CA GLY A 128 -5.12 14.17 -9.78
C GLY A 128 -5.33 12.74 -9.27
N THR A 129 -6.43 12.08 -9.64
CA THR A 129 -6.65 10.67 -9.31
C THR A 129 -5.89 9.78 -10.29
N GLY A 130 -4.89 9.04 -9.77
CA GLY A 130 -4.23 7.95 -10.49
C GLY A 130 -5.08 6.68 -10.40
N ILE A 131 -5.29 6.00 -11.53
CA ILE A 131 -5.95 4.70 -11.60
C ILE A 131 -4.91 3.67 -12.02
N ALA A 132 -4.60 2.73 -11.14
CA ALA A 132 -3.67 1.63 -11.40
C ALA A 132 -4.44 0.34 -11.57
N ASP A 133 -4.32 -0.28 -12.74
CA ASP A 133 -4.93 -1.57 -13.06
C ASP A 133 -3.87 -2.67 -13.00
N PHE A 134 -4.11 -3.67 -12.16
CA PHE A 134 -3.18 -4.77 -11.94
C PHE A 134 -3.75 -6.11 -12.41
N SER A 135 -2.85 -7.07 -12.61
CA SER A 135 -3.23 -8.47 -12.85
C SER A 135 -3.87 -9.10 -11.62
N GLU A 136 -4.57 -10.22 -11.81
CA GLU A 136 -5.20 -11.01 -10.75
C GLU A 136 -4.21 -11.42 -9.65
N ALA A 137 -2.93 -11.61 -10.01
CA ALA A 137 -1.88 -11.98 -9.06
C ALA A 137 -1.72 -10.94 -7.93
N MET A 138 -2.08 -9.68 -8.17
CA MET A 138 -2.05 -8.64 -7.14
C MET A 138 -2.99 -8.97 -5.97
N ALA A 139 -4.14 -9.58 -6.23
CA ALA A 139 -5.11 -9.97 -5.21
C ALA A 139 -4.88 -11.40 -4.70
N SER A 140 -4.56 -12.34 -5.60
CA SER A 140 -4.47 -13.77 -5.26
C SER A 140 -3.16 -14.18 -4.61
N SER A 141 -2.06 -13.46 -4.85
CA SER A 141 -0.73 -13.82 -4.33
C SER A 141 -0.27 -12.96 -3.15
N ILE A 142 -1.02 -11.90 -2.79
CA ILE A 142 -0.69 -11.14 -1.59
C ILE A 142 -1.04 -11.95 -0.34
N PRO A 143 -0.19 -11.96 0.71
CA PRO A 143 -0.54 -12.61 1.97
C PRO A 143 -1.82 -12.02 2.55
N SER A 144 -2.80 -12.86 2.86
CA SER A 144 -4.07 -12.43 3.45
C SER A 144 -3.84 -11.82 4.83
N GLY A 145 -4.46 -10.69 5.10
CA GLY A 145 -4.43 -9.98 6.36
C GLY A 145 -4.35 -8.47 6.20
N ILE A 146 -5.04 -7.76 7.09
CA ILE A 146 -5.17 -6.30 7.00
C ILE A 146 -3.81 -5.58 6.93
N GLU A 147 -2.80 -6.04 7.64
CA GLU A 147 -1.48 -5.42 7.66
C GLU A 147 -0.73 -5.57 6.34
N SER A 148 -0.79 -6.76 5.72
CA SER A 148 -0.13 -7.01 4.43
C SER A 148 -0.80 -6.22 3.31
N GLU A 149 -2.12 -6.20 3.28
CA GLU A 149 -2.91 -5.44 2.30
C GLU A 149 -2.70 -3.93 2.47
N GLN A 150 -2.74 -3.42 3.71
CA GLN A 150 -2.46 -2.02 4.04
C GLN A 150 -1.04 -1.63 3.62
N ARG A 151 -0.04 -2.47 3.93
CA ARG A 151 1.36 -2.23 3.60
C ARG A 151 1.58 -2.17 2.09
N ALA A 152 0.89 -3.00 1.32
CA ALA A 152 0.93 -2.95 -0.14
C ALA A 152 0.43 -1.61 -0.68
N VAL A 153 -0.74 -1.16 -0.22
CA VAL A 153 -1.33 0.12 -0.63
C VAL A 153 -0.49 1.32 -0.17
N ASP A 154 -0.01 1.30 1.09
CA ASP A 154 0.87 2.35 1.63
C ASP A 154 2.19 2.45 0.86
N SER A 155 2.76 1.33 0.45
CA SER A 155 3.96 1.27 -0.37
C SER A 155 3.76 1.95 -1.73
N MET A 156 2.66 1.65 -2.41
CA MET A 156 2.29 2.29 -3.68
C MET A 156 2.02 3.78 -3.53
N THR A 157 1.19 4.17 -2.57
CA THR A 157 0.80 5.58 -2.37
C THR A 157 1.99 6.46 -1.99
N ARG A 158 2.87 6.00 -1.09
CA ARG A 158 4.08 6.73 -0.70
C ARG A 158 5.10 6.81 -1.83
N THR A 159 5.25 5.74 -2.61
CA THR A 159 6.13 5.75 -3.78
C THR A 159 5.64 6.74 -4.83
N LEU A 160 4.34 6.76 -5.13
CA LEU A 160 3.75 7.74 -6.04
C LEU A 160 3.88 9.17 -5.50
N ALA A 161 3.58 9.40 -4.23
CA ALA A 161 3.69 10.72 -3.59
C ALA A 161 5.10 11.31 -3.65
N ALA A 162 6.13 10.47 -3.54
CA ALA A 162 7.52 10.90 -3.55
C ALA A 162 8.07 11.19 -4.95
N ASN A 163 7.48 10.58 -5.98
CA ASN A 163 8.09 10.60 -7.32
C ASN A 163 7.24 11.24 -8.40
N VAL A 164 5.91 11.30 -8.25
CA VAL A 164 5.00 11.75 -9.31
C VAL A 164 4.20 12.97 -8.85
N PRO A 165 4.62 14.18 -9.26
CA PRO A 165 3.89 15.39 -8.93
C PRO A 165 2.47 15.38 -9.49
N GLY A 166 1.51 15.93 -8.74
CA GLY A 166 0.14 16.10 -9.19
C GLY A 166 -0.79 14.92 -8.93
N ILE A 167 -0.28 13.76 -8.50
CA ILE A 167 -1.14 12.67 -8.03
C ILE A 167 -1.55 12.94 -6.59
N THR A 168 -2.87 12.97 -6.34
CA THR A 168 -3.46 13.22 -5.02
C THR A 168 -4.19 12.01 -4.45
N ARG A 169 -4.65 11.10 -5.31
CA ARG A 169 -5.36 9.88 -4.94
C ARG A 169 -4.92 8.73 -5.83
N LEU A 170 -5.07 7.52 -5.30
CA LEU A 170 -4.85 6.25 -6.03
C LEU A 170 -6.10 5.40 -5.97
N LYS A 171 -6.67 5.03 -7.11
CA LYS A 171 -7.68 4.00 -7.27
C LYS A 171 -7.01 2.73 -7.80
N ILE A 172 -7.37 1.59 -7.24
CA ILE A 172 -6.81 0.28 -7.64
C ILE A 172 -7.91 -0.51 -8.35
N LEU A 173 -7.56 -1.09 -9.49
CA LEU A 173 -8.39 -2.01 -10.26
C LEU A 173 -7.65 -3.35 -10.41
N ILE A 174 -8.41 -4.43 -10.55
CA ILE A 174 -7.93 -5.76 -10.89
C ILE A 174 -8.57 -6.20 -12.20
N HIS A 175 -7.76 -6.38 -13.25
CA HIS A 175 -8.25 -6.65 -14.63
C HIS A 175 -9.33 -5.66 -15.10
N GLY A 176 -9.13 -4.37 -14.83
CA GLY A 176 -10.07 -3.32 -15.20
C GLY A 176 -11.37 -3.32 -14.39
N GLN A 177 -11.46 -4.12 -13.34
CA GLN A 177 -12.63 -4.23 -12.48
C GLN A 177 -12.37 -3.60 -11.12
N GLU A 178 -13.39 -2.91 -10.59
CA GLU A 178 -13.40 -2.57 -9.18
C GLU A 178 -13.65 -3.83 -8.37
N VAL A 179 -12.82 -4.08 -7.36
CA VAL A 179 -13.00 -5.17 -6.40
C VAL A 179 -13.28 -4.60 -5.02
N GLU A 180 -14.05 -5.33 -4.21
CA GLU A 180 -14.42 -4.86 -2.88
C GLU A 180 -13.23 -4.83 -1.93
N THR A 181 -12.35 -5.84 -2.01
CA THR A 181 -11.19 -5.97 -1.14
C THR A 181 -9.98 -6.48 -1.93
N LEU A 182 -8.76 -6.23 -1.42
CA LEU A 182 -7.54 -6.69 -2.07
C LEU A 182 -7.36 -8.22 -1.91
N ALA A 183 -7.37 -8.69 -0.67
CA ALA A 183 -7.31 -10.13 -0.35
C ALA A 183 -8.26 -10.49 0.82
N GLY A 184 -9.38 -9.78 0.94
CA GLY A 184 -10.46 -10.07 1.86
C GLY A 184 -10.59 -9.13 3.05
N HIS A 185 -9.68 -8.14 3.26
CA HIS A 185 -9.69 -7.30 4.45
C HIS A 185 -9.71 -5.81 4.15
N LEU A 186 -8.88 -5.31 3.24
CA LEU A 186 -8.79 -3.90 2.94
C LEU A 186 -9.80 -3.50 1.88
N ASP A 187 -10.68 -2.55 2.21
CA ASP A 187 -11.68 -2.00 1.28
C ASP A 187 -11.00 -1.23 0.13
N LEU A 188 -11.22 -1.66 -1.10
CA LEU A 188 -10.72 -1.04 -2.34
C LEU A 188 -11.80 -0.26 -3.11
N THR A 189 -13.04 -0.18 -2.61
CA THR A 189 -14.14 0.50 -3.32
C THR A 189 -13.90 2.00 -3.46
N GLY A 190 -13.15 2.58 -2.52
CA GLY A 190 -12.73 3.98 -2.52
C GLY A 190 -11.43 4.25 -3.28
N SER A 191 -10.88 5.43 -3.05
CA SER A 191 -9.55 5.82 -3.48
C SER A 191 -8.67 6.17 -2.27
N PHE A 192 -7.40 5.86 -2.34
CA PHE A 192 -6.42 6.12 -1.27
C PHE A 192 -5.75 7.48 -1.46
N VAL A 193 -5.55 8.20 -0.37
CA VAL A 193 -4.88 9.51 -0.42
C VAL A 193 -3.39 9.32 -0.68
N VAL A 194 -2.91 10.00 -1.71
CA VAL A 194 -1.50 10.09 -2.06
C VAL A 194 -0.98 11.42 -1.54
N SER A 195 -0.28 11.41 -0.41
CA SER A 195 0.20 12.63 0.24
C SER A 195 1.70 12.56 0.52
N PRO A 196 2.46 13.60 0.15
CA PRO A 196 3.87 13.73 0.54
C PRO A 196 4.07 13.72 2.06
N ARG A 197 3.06 14.16 2.81
CA ARG A 197 3.09 14.17 4.29
C ARG A 197 3.01 12.76 4.88
N ALA A 198 2.26 11.85 4.25
CA ALA A 198 2.24 10.45 4.64
C ALA A 198 3.59 9.76 4.41
N ALA A 199 4.34 10.18 3.38
CA ALA A 199 5.71 9.73 3.12
C ALA A 199 6.74 10.25 4.16
N GLN A 200 6.44 11.33 4.86
CA GLN A 200 7.31 11.99 5.86
C GLN A 200 6.95 11.62 7.31
N ALA A 201 5.73 11.16 7.57
CA ALA A 201 5.22 10.92 8.93
C ALA A 201 5.99 9.82 9.71
N VAL A 202 6.80 9.01 9.03
CA VAL A 202 7.62 7.96 9.66
C VAL A 202 8.92 8.52 10.28
N ILE A 203 9.29 9.77 10.02
CA ILE A 203 10.56 10.36 10.46
C ILE A 203 10.38 11.33 11.64
N ALA A 204 9.17 11.79 11.91
CA ALA A 204 8.90 12.67 13.05
C ALA A 204 8.34 11.86 14.23
N PRO A 205 9.01 11.86 15.41
CA PRO A 205 8.37 11.34 16.62
C PRO A 205 7.08 12.15 16.82
N GLN A 206 5.95 11.47 16.98
CA GLN A 206 4.70 12.12 17.39
C GLN A 206 4.95 12.75 18.76
N ILE A 207 5.22 14.04 18.77
CA ILE A 207 5.10 14.85 19.97
C ILE A 207 3.61 15.07 20.13
N ASP A 208 3.00 14.33 21.06
CA ASP A 208 1.60 14.52 21.44
C ASP A 208 1.36 16.00 21.82
N PRO A 209 0.48 16.71 21.10
CA PRO A 209 0.20 18.11 21.43
C PRO A 209 -0.57 18.27 22.76
N LEU A 210 -0.93 17.18 23.42
CA LEU A 210 -1.62 17.16 24.72
C LEU A 210 -0.67 17.15 25.93
N ALA A 211 0.66 17.04 25.74
CA ALA A 211 1.62 17.14 26.83
C ALA A 211 2.05 18.57 27.15
N SER A 212 1.53 19.57 26.43
CA SER A 212 1.80 21.00 26.69
C SER A 212 0.66 21.70 27.42
N SER A 213 -0.03 21.02 28.33
CA SER A 213 -0.76 21.73 29.39
C SER A 213 0.25 22.13 30.43
N ALA A 214 0.81 23.31 30.22
CA ALA A 214 1.67 24.00 31.16
C ALA A 214 1.04 24.00 32.56
N ILE A 215 1.70 23.35 33.47
CA ILE A 215 1.55 23.63 34.91
C ILE A 215 2.04 25.06 35.08
N PRO A 216 1.21 26.01 35.55
CA PRO A 216 1.69 27.34 35.81
C PRO A 216 2.69 27.27 36.98
N PHE A 217 3.93 27.55 36.69
CA PHE A 217 4.99 27.72 37.68
C PHE A 217 4.69 29.00 38.48
N THR A 218 4.13 28.85 39.68
CA THR A 218 3.98 29.94 40.63
C THR A 218 5.35 30.13 41.26
N PRO A 219 5.98 31.31 41.11
CA PRO A 219 7.23 31.56 41.82
C PRO A 219 6.98 31.68 43.32
N LEU A 220 7.57 30.78 44.11
CA LEU A 220 7.61 30.85 45.54
C LEU A 220 8.44 32.07 45.94
N THR A 221 7.80 33.00 46.61
CA THR A 221 8.41 34.17 47.29
C THR A 221 9.44 33.67 48.31
N PRO A 222 10.63 34.27 48.39
CA PRO A 222 11.62 33.88 49.37
C PRO A 222 11.18 34.35 50.77
N MET A 223 10.87 33.39 51.64
CA MET A 223 10.68 33.66 53.06
C MET A 223 12.03 33.95 53.74
N SER A 224 12.05 35.10 54.38
CA SER A 224 13.10 35.70 55.19
C SER A 224 13.78 34.73 56.17
N ALA A 225 15.07 34.75 56.18
CA ALA A 225 15.95 34.05 57.09
C ALA A 225 15.74 34.49 58.53
N SER A 226 15.34 33.57 59.39
CA SER A 226 15.53 33.71 60.85
C SER A 226 16.73 32.89 61.25
N ARG A 227 17.80 33.61 61.64
CA ARG A 227 18.97 33.06 62.32
C ARG A 227 18.56 32.39 63.62
N GLN A 228 18.85 31.14 63.77
CA GLN A 228 19.03 30.52 65.08
C GLN A 228 20.42 29.90 65.17
N THR A 229 21.19 30.56 65.97
CA THR A 229 22.47 30.14 66.48
C THR A 229 22.27 28.92 67.40
N TYR A 230 22.92 27.82 67.12
CA TYR A 230 23.14 26.78 68.13
C TYR A 230 24.63 26.44 68.23
N ALA A 231 25.09 26.47 69.47
CA ALA A 231 26.44 26.37 69.96
C ALA A 231 27.11 25.02 69.66
N ALA A 232 28.38 25.10 69.49
CA ALA A 232 29.35 24.05 69.46
C ALA A 232 29.40 23.26 70.76
N THR A 233 29.56 21.98 70.71
CA THR A 233 30.09 21.12 71.77
C THR A 233 30.93 20.00 71.13
N PRO A 234 32.10 19.68 71.74
CA PRO A 234 33.27 19.12 71.08
C PRO A 234 33.30 17.61 71.11
N GLU A 235 34.18 17.07 70.20
CA GLU A 235 34.63 15.69 70.15
C GLU A 235 35.13 15.10 71.49
N PRO A 236 35.19 13.78 71.57
CA PRO A 236 36.45 13.21 72.02
C PRO A 236 36.98 12.10 71.09
N SER A 237 38.27 12.26 70.84
CA SER A 237 39.20 11.32 70.28
C SER A 237 39.36 10.06 71.11
N THR A 238 39.59 8.93 70.47
CA THR A 238 40.52 7.81 70.90
C THR A 238 40.56 6.82 69.73
N ASN A 239 41.64 6.73 69.08
CA ASN A 239 42.93 6.10 69.33
C ASN A 239 42.91 4.56 69.25
N SER A 240 43.74 4.09 68.31
CA SER A 240 44.68 2.96 68.42
C SER A 240 44.15 1.53 68.18
N ARG A 241 44.64 0.75 67.31
CA ARG A 241 45.92 0.09 67.07
C ARG A 241 45.76 -1.10 66.14
N LYS A 242 46.68 -1.20 65.21
CA LYS A 242 47.17 -2.42 64.54
C LYS A 242 47.57 -3.53 65.54
N PRO A 243 47.78 -4.74 65.15
CA PRO A 243 48.62 -5.15 63.98
C PRO A 243 47.89 -5.88 62.89
#